data_a08ace9b6ec7d6c5c511b864239122ec
#
_entry.id   a08ace9b6ec7d6c5c511b864239122ec
#
_cell.length_a   1.000
_cell.length_b   1.000
_cell.length_c   1.000
_cell.angle_alpha   90.00
_cell.angle_beta   90.00
_cell.angle_gamma   90.00
#
_symmetry.space_group_name_H-M   'P 1'
#
loop_
_entity.id
_entity.type
_entity.pdbx_description
1 polymer ?
#
loop_
_entity_poly.entity_id
_entity_poly.type
_entity_poly.pdbx_seq_one_letter_code
_entity_poly.pdbx_strand_id
1 'polypeptide(L)'
;YAVGGVSVGEPKEEMQRIMAHTPHRLPAHKPRYLMGVGTPEDLVEGVAAGVDMFDCVMPTRNARNSHMFTRFGDLKIRNARHKTDEQPLDATCSCYTCKGRAMADGTTSGGFSRAYLHHLDRCGEMLGPMLASIHNLHYYLNLMQEIRDALDAGRFGEFAARFKTDRLRGV
;
A
#
# COMPACT_ATOMS: atom_id res chain seq x y z
N TYR A 1 -23.56 1.71 -0.95
CA TYR A 1 -23.80 0.34 -0.45
C TYR A 1 -22.51 -0.21 0.13
N ALA A 2 -22.59 -0.94 1.26
CA ALA A 2 -21.44 -1.51 1.92
C ALA A 2 -21.49 -3.05 1.86
N VAL A 3 -20.33 -3.65 1.57
CA VAL A 3 -20.06 -5.08 1.66
C VAL A 3 -19.17 -5.30 2.86
N GLY A 4 -19.65 -6.01 3.86
CA GLY A 4 -18.93 -6.27 5.11
C GLY A 4 -18.93 -7.75 5.48
N GLY A 5 -18.29 -8.09 6.62
CA GLY A 5 -18.23 -9.46 7.12
C GLY A 5 -17.26 -10.37 6.37
N VAL A 6 -16.27 -9.80 5.66
CA VAL A 6 -15.31 -10.56 4.82
C VAL A 6 -13.84 -10.28 5.18
N SER A 7 -13.59 -9.68 6.34
CA SER A 7 -12.24 -9.32 6.80
C SER A 7 -12.01 -9.60 8.28
N VAL A 8 -12.75 -10.53 8.87
CA VAL A 8 -12.71 -10.89 10.30
C VAL A 8 -12.15 -12.31 10.57
N GLY A 9 -11.38 -12.85 9.66
CA GLY A 9 -10.71 -14.15 9.84
C GLY A 9 -11.09 -15.22 8.82
N GLU A 10 -11.89 -14.87 7.82
CA GLU A 10 -12.27 -15.76 6.74
C GLU A 10 -11.06 -16.08 5.85
N PRO A 11 -11.02 -17.27 5.22
CA PRO A 11 -10.07 -17.60 4.19
C PRO A 11 -10.14 -16.62 3.01
N LYS A 12 -9.00 -16.33 2.37
CA LYS A 12 -8.93 -15.39 1.24
C LYS A 12 -9.86 -15.80 0.08
N GLU A 13 -10.04 -17.10 -0.12
CA GLU A 13 -10.93 -17.67 -1.15
C GLU A 13 -12.39 -17.27 -0.94
N GLU A 14 -12.85 -17.22 0.31
CA GLU A 14 -14.21 -16.77 0.63
C GLU A 14 -14.38 -15.28 0.35
N MET A 15 -13.41 -14.45 0.70
CA MET A 15 -13.43 -13.03 0.37
C MET A 15 -13.47 -12.82 -1.15
N GLN A 16 -12.64 -13.55 -1.90
CA GLN A 16 -12.62 -13.48 -3.37
C GLN A 16 -13.95 -13.93 -3.98
N ARG A 17 -14.58 -14.98 -3.44
CA ARG A 17 -15.90 -15.44 -3.87
C ARG A 17 -16.98 -14.37 -3.67
N ILE A 18 -16.97 -13.69 -2.53
CA ILE A 18 -17.91 -12.60 -2.24
C ILE A 18 -17.64 -11.39 -3.13
N MET A 19 -16.38 -11.02 -3.36
CA MET A 19 -16.00 -9.93 -4.28
C MET A 19 -16.42 -10.22 -5.72
N ALA A 20 -16.28 -11.45 -6.20
CA ALA A 20 -16.69 -11.83 -7.55
C ALA A 20 -18.21 -11.79 -7.75
N HIS A 21 -18.99 -11.88 -6.68
CA HIS A 21 -20.45 -12.03 -6.75
C HIS A 21 -21.22 -10.76 -6.35
N THR A 22 -20.86 -10.16 -5.22
CA THR A 22 -21.71 -9.15 -4.55
C THR A 22 -21.70 -7.78 -5.24
N PRO A 23 -20.55 -7.20 -5.67
CA PRO A 23 -20.54 -5.86 -6.26
C PRO A 23 -21.43 -5.75 -7.50
N HIS A 24 -21.49 -6.79 -8.32
CA HIS A 24 -22.29 -6.81 -9.56
C HIS A 24 -23.80 -6.82 -9.31
N ARG A 25 -24.26 -7.15 -8.09
CA ARG A 25 -25.67 -7.14 -7.68
C ARG A 25 -26.10 -5.82 -7.05
N LEU A 26 -25.14 -4.94 -6.76
CA LEU A 26 -25.41 -3.63 -6.21
C LEU A 26 -25.67 -2.62 -7.35
N PRO A 27 -26.48 -1.57 -7.10
CA PRO A 27 -26.77 -0.56 -8.11
C PRO A 27 -25.49 0.09 -8.68
N ALA A 28 -25.33 0.03 -9.99
CA ALA A 28 -24.13 0.52 -10.68
C ALA A 28 -23.92 2.06 -10.56
N HIS A 29 -25.01 2.81 -10.31
CA HIS A 29 -24.99 4.27 -10.16
C HIS A 29 -24.75 4.74 -8.72
N LYS A 30 -24.43 3.83 -7.80
CA LYS A 30 -24.15 4.13 -6.38
C LYS A 30 -22.78 3.59 -5.97
N PRO A 31 -22.05 4.30 -5.09
CA PRO A 31 -20.79 3.80 -4.58
C PRO A 31 -20.91 2.46 -3.87
N ARG A 32 -19.95 1.57 -4.11
CA ARG A 32 -19.84 0.23 -3.52
C ARG A 32 -18.61 0.22 -2.62
N TYR A 33 -18.83 0.02 -1.34
CA TYR A 33 -17.83 0.11 -0.31
C TYR A 33 -17.50 -1.28 0.25
N LEU A 34 -16.27 -1.72 0.17
CA LEU A 34 -15.78 -2.96 0.78
C LEU A 34 -15.09 -2.64 2.10
N MET A 35 -15.68 -3.13 3.20
CA MET A 35 -15.26 -2.76 4.56
C MET A 35 -14.07 -3.61 5.04
N GLY A 36 -13.07 -2.95 5.64
CA GLY A 36 -11.98 -3.59 6.37
C GLY A 36 -10.94 -4.30 5.49
N VAL A 37 -10.94 -4.08 4.18
CA VAL A 37 -10.04 -4.71 3.20
C VAL A 37 -9.14 -3.64 2.60
N GLY A 38 -7.85 -3.80 2.40
CA GLY A 38 -7.05 -5.00 2.42
C GLY A 38 -5.59 -4.73 2.07
N THR A 39 -4.93 -5.73 1.52
CA THR A 39 -3.59 -5.59 0.92
C THR A 39 -3.64 -4.76 -0.37
N PRO A 40 -2.50 -4.28 -0.88
CA PRO A 40 -2.46 -3.62 -2.19
C PRO A 40 -3.09 -4.46 -3.32
N GLU A 41 -2.88 -5.76 -3.27
CA GLU A 41 -3.46 -6.73 -4.20
C GLU A 41 -4.98 -6.77 -4.09
N ASP A 42 -5.49 -6.80 -2.86
CA ASP A 42 -6.94 -6.84 -2.61
C ASP A 42 -7.64 -5.56 -3.13
N LEU A 43 -6.97 -4.41 -3.04
CA LEU A 43 -7.51 -3.15 -3.59
C LEU A 43 -7.65 -3.22 -5.12
N VAL A 44 -6.61 -3.69 -5.82
CA VAL A 44 -6.63 -3.82 -7.29
C VAL A 44 -7.67 -4.87 -7.72
N GLU A 45 -7.72 -6.03 -7.04
CA GLU A 45 -8.72 -7.08 -7.29
C GLU A 45 -10.14 -6.58 -7.00
N GLY A 46 -10.34 -5.83 -5.91
CA GLY A 46 -11.63 -5.26 -5.53
C GLY A 46 -12.14 -4.26 -6.56
N VAL A 47 -11.28 -3.36 -7.08
CA VAL A 47 -11.65 -2.43 -8.15
C VAL A 47 -12.00 -3.20 -9.43
N ALA A 48 -11.24 -4.24 -9.78
CA ALA A 48 -11.56 -5.12 -10.91
C ALA A 48 -12.94 -5.76 -10.78
N ALA A 49 -13.37 -6.07 -9.54
CA ALA A 49 -14.68 -6.61 -9.22
C ALA A 49 -15.80 -5.55 -9.12
N GLY A 50 -15.48 -4.26 -9.31
CA GLY A 50 -16.44 -3.15 -9.28
C GLY A 50 -16.66 -2.52 -7.91
N VAL A 51 -15.69 -2.62 -6.99
CA VAL A 51 -15.68 -1.89 -5.72
C VAL A 51 -15.08 -0.49 -5.93
N ASP A 52 -15.67 0.53 -5.30
CA ASP A 52 -15.29 1.93 -5.45
C ASP A 52 -14.52 2.47 -4.23
N MET A 53 -14.77 1.93 -3.04
CA MET A 53 -14.29 2.47 -1.76
C MET A 53 -13.80 1.37 -0.84
N PHE A 54 -12.76 1.68 -0.07
CA PHE A 54 -12.13 0.77 0.89
C PHE A 54 -11.76 1.52 2.17
N ASP A 55 -11.74 0.82 3.29
CA ASP A 55 -11.00 1.20 4.48
C ASP A 55 -10.14 0.04 4.96
N CYS A 56 -9.00 0.34 5.54
CA CYS A 56 -8.13 -0.70 6.08
C CYS A 56 -7.14 -0.15 7.11
N VAL A 57 -6.92 -0.91 8.17
CA VAL A 57 -5.90 -0.60 9.19
C VAL A 57 -4.49 -1.04 8.77
N MET A 58 -4.36 -1.86 7.72
CA MET A 58 -3.09 -2.48 7.34
C MET A 58 -1.95 -1.49 7.10
N PRO A 59 -2.14 -0.34 6.44
CA PRO A 59 -1.04 0.58 6.22
C PRO A 59 -0.34 0.99 7.51
N THR A 60 -1.10 1.41 8.51
CA THR A 60 -0.56 1.86 9.80
C THR A 60 -0.24 0.71 10.75
N ARG A 61 -1.06 -0.35 10.79
CA ARG A 61 -0.78 -1.54 11.60
C ARG A 61 0.51 -2.23 11.16
N ASN A 62 0.70 -2.44 9.86
CA ASN A 62 1.89 -3.08 9.32
C ASN A 62 3.13 -2.20 9.52
N ALA A 63 3.02 -0.88 9.36
CA ALA A 63 4.09 0.06 9.66
C ALA A 63 4.61 -0.07 11.09
N ARG A 64 3.71 -0.17 12.08
CA ARG A 64 4.07 -0.40 13.49
C ARG A 64 4.68 -1.79 13.76
N ASN A 65 4.53 -2.71 12.84
CA ASN A 65 5.11 -4.06 12.87
C ASN A 65 6.25 -4.23 11.86
N SER A 66 6.97 -3.15 11.55
CA SER A 66 8.17 -3.16 10.72
C SER A 66 7.95 -3.68 9.29
N HIS A 67 6.73 -3.54 8.77
CA HIS A 67 6.31 -4.06 7.48
C HIS A 67 5.84 -2.91 6.59
N MET A 68 6.54 -2.68 5.48
CA MET A 68 6.27 -1.65 4.48
C MET A 68 5.84 -2.27 3.16
N PHE A 69 4.94 -1.57 2.49
CA PHE A 69 4.49 -1.91 1.14
C PHE A 69 5.26 -1.05 0.14
N THR A 70 5.84 -1.67 -0.88
CA THR A 70 6.53 -0.96 -1.97
C THR A 70 5.92 -1.35 -3.32
N ARG A 71 6.28 -0.63 -4.38
CA ARG A 71 5.88 -1.00 -5.74
C ARG A 71 6.28 -2.43 -6.09
N PHE A 72 7.42 -2.89 -5.59
CA PHE A 72 8.02 -4.17 -5.99
C PHE A 72 7.82 -5.30 -4.97
N GLY A 73 6.95 -5.11 -4.00
CA GLY A 73 6.64 -6.14 -3.00
C GLY A 73 6.71 -5.61 -1.58
N ASP A 74 6.62 -6.53 -0.63
CA ASP A 74 6.63 -6.21 0.78
C ASP A 74 8.06 -6.22 1.34
N LEU A 75 8.35 -5.21 2.18
CA LEU A 75 9.63 -5.06 2.83
C LEU A 75 9.47 -5.15 4.35
N LYS A 76 10.20 -6.09 4.98
CA LYS A 76 10.28 -6.18 6.44
C LYS A 76 11.61 -5.58 6.90
N ILE A 77 11.56 -4.36 7.43
CA ILE A 77 12.77 -3.58 7.76
C ILE A 77 13.61 -4.23 8.86
N ARG A 78 13.01 -5.09 9.68
CA ARG A 78 13.71 -5.86 10.74
C ARG A 78 14.70 -6.88 10.20
N ASN A 79 14.63 -7.25 8.93
CA ASN A 79 15.54 -8.21 8.32
C ASN A 79 16.99 -7.69 8.32
N ALA A 80 17.94 -8.53 8.70
CA ALA A 80 19.35 -8.17 8.85
C ALA A 80 19.99 -7.63 7.56
N ARG A 81 19.48 -8.02 6.38
CA ARG A 81 19.96 -7.49 5.08
C ARG A 81 19.86 -5.96 4.97
N HIS A 82 19.00 -5.31 5.75
CA HIS A 82 18.82 -3.87 5.71
C HIS A 82 19.74 -3.09 6.65
N LYS A 83 20.57 -3.80 7.44
CA LYS A 83 21.47 -3.16 8.43
C LYS A 83 22.43 -2.12 7.84
N THR A 84 22.86 -2.34 6.61
CA THR A 84 23.82 -1.48 5.89
C THR A 84 23.27 -1.02 4.52
N ASP A 85 21.97 -1.15 4.29
CA ASP A 85 21.33 -0.80 3.03
C ASP A 85 21.03 0.71 3.00
N GLU A 86 21.78 1.46 2.23
CA GLU A 86 21.65 2.92 2.08
C GLU A 86 20.51 3.35 1.15
N GLN A 87 19.84 2.39 0.49
CA GLN A 87 18.72 2.71 -0.40
C GLN A 87 17.47 3.13 0.39
N PRO A 88 16.60 3.97 -0.20
CA PRO A 88 15.28 4.26 0.38
C PRO A 88 14.41 2.99 0.41
N LEU A 89 13.28 3.03 1.13
CA LEU A 89 12.30 1.93 1.12
C LEU A 89 11.88 1.55 -0.30
N ASP A 90 11.60 2.57 -1.11
CA ASP A 90 11.25 2.44 -2.53
C ASP A 90 11.83 3.64 -3.29
N ALA A 91 12.72 3.39 -4.24
CA ALA A 91 13.39 4.44 -5.02
C ALA A 91 12.42 5.18 -5.97
N THR A 92 11.26 4.60 -6.27
CA THR A 92 10.22 5.23 -7.09
C THR A 92 9.24 6.07 -6.27
N CYS A 93 9.26 5.94 -4.93
CA CYS A 93 8.33 6.60 -4.03
C CYS A 93 8.74 8.06 -3.76
N SER A 94 7.78 8.98 -3.88
CA SER A 94 7.98 10.41 -3.65
C SER A 94 7.67 10.88 -2.22
N CYS A 95 7.35 9.97 -1.29
CA CYS A 95 6.99 10.34 0.07
C CYS A 95 8.17 10.96 0.85
N TYR A 96 7.83 11.65 1.95
CA TYR A 96 8.82 12.24 2.86
C TYR A 96 9.88 11.24 3.35
N THR A 97 9.47 10.00 3.65
CA THR A 97 10.38 8.96 4.13
C THR A 97 11.38 8.52 3.08
N CYS A 98 10.98 8.38 1.81
CA CYS A 98 11.85 7.90 0.74
C CYS A 98 12.66 9.01 0.07
N LYS A 99 12.01 10.13 -0.28
CA LYS A 99 12.62 11.22 -1.07
C LYS A 99 12.95 12.45 -0.26
N GLY A 100 12.26 12.66 0.86
CA GLY A 100 12.35 13.90 1.62
C GLY A 100 11.54 15.05 0.97
N ARG A 101 11.73 16.24 1.54
CA ARG A 101 11.10 17.49 1.12
C ARG A 101 12.16 18.57 0.99
N ALA A 102 12.17 19.26 -0.14
CA ALA A 102 12.99 20.44 -0.32
C ALA A 102 12.54 21.56 0.66
N MET A 103 13.50 22.18 1.31
CA MET A 103 13.31 23.29 2.23
C MET A 103 13.60 24.61 1.53
N ALA A 104 13.09 25.73 2.09
CA ALA A 104 13.26 27.06 1.52
C ALA A 104 14.74 27.52 1.46
N ASP A 105 15.59 26.97 2.30
CA ASP A 105 17.04 27.22 2.34
C ASP A 105 17.85 26.37 1.36
N GLY A 106 17.18 25.59 0.51
CA GLY A 106 17.81 24.69 -0.48
C GLY A 106 18.25 23.33 0.08
N THR A 107 18.08 23.07 1.37
CA THR A 107 18.37 21.76 1.96
C THR A 107 17.23 20.78 1.72
N THR A 108 17.45 19.49 2.01
CA THR A 108 16.41 18.46 1.98
C THR A 108 16.20 17.91 3.40
N SER A 109 14.95 17.94 3.87
CA SER A 109 14.55 17.28 5.12
C SER A 109 13.86 15.97 4.78
N GLY A 110 14.23 14.88 5.47
CA GLY A 110 13.72 13.51 5.18
C GLY A 110 14.63 12.77 4.20
N GLY A 111 14.08 11.75 3.52
CA GLY A 111 14.88 10.91 2.62
C GLY A 111 15.76 9.94 3.42
N PHE A 112 15.15 8.98 4.11
CA PHE A 112 15.83 8.07 5.02
C PHE A 112 16.17 6.75 4.35
N SER A 113 17.37 6.21 4.66
CA SER A 113 17.81 4.90 4.18
C SER A 113 17.11 3.75 4.92
N ARG A 114 17.12 2.58 4.32
CA ARG A 114 16.68 1.33 4.97
C ARG A 114 17.55 1.03 6.19
N ALA A 115 18.87 1.29 6.13
CA ALA A 115 19.77 1.13 7.26
C ALA A 115 19.34 1.98 8.46
N TYR A 116 19.00 3.25 8.25
CA TYR A 116 18.52 4.13 9.31
C TYR A 116 17.18 3.65 9.89
N LEU A 117 16.22 3.28 9.05
CA LEU A 117 14.93 2.76 9.49
C LEU A 117 15.08 1.42 10.23
N HIS A 118 15.99 0.54 9.78
CA HIS A 118 16.35 -0.69 10.49
C HIS A 118 16.93 -0.39 11.88
N HIS A 119 17.81 0.61 11.99
CA HIS A 119 18.37 1.05 13.27
C HIS A 119 17.27 1.52 14.21
N LEU A 120 16.37 2.41 13.76
CA LEU A 120 15.24 2.90 14.57
C LEU A 120 14.35 1.75 15.05
N ASP A 121 14.05 0.78 14.18
CA ASP A 121 13.26 -0.41 14.54
C ASP A 121 13.96 -1.25 15.61
N ARG A 122 15.28 -1.47 15.48
CA ARG A 122 16.07 -2.24 16.44
C ARG A 122 16.21 -1.57 17.80
N CYS A 123 16.26 -0.25 17.83
CA CYS A 123 16.31 0.54 19.07
C CYS A 123 14.92 0.79 19.70
N GLY A 124 13.84 0.42 19.02
CA GLY A 124 12.48 0.67 19.48
C GLY A 124 12.07 2.14 19.44
N GLU A 125 12.73 2.94 18.59
CA GLU A 125 12.47 4.37 18.48
C GLU A 125 11.13 4.65 17.79
N MET A 126 10.30 5.51 18.39
CA MET A 126 8.97 5.90 17.88
C MET A 126 9.03 6.48 16.45
N LEU A 127 10.12 7.15 16.10
CA LEU A 127 10.32 7.73 14.78
C LEU A 127 10.25 6.66 13.67
N GLY A 128 10.71 5.43 13.93
CA GLY A 128 10.65 4.33 12.96
C GLY A 128 9.21 4.03 12.50
N PRO A 129 8.29 3.66 13.39
CA PRO A 129 6.87 3.49 13.06
C PRO A 129 6.19 4.72 12.45
N MET A 130 6.57 5.95 12.85
CA MET A 130 6.04 7.18 12.26
C MET A 130 6.43 7.31 10.78
N LEU A 131 7.71 7.18 10.45
CA LEU A 131 8.22 7.24 9.09
C LEU A 131 7.66 6.11 8.21
N ALA A 132 7.56 4.90 8.76
CA ALA A 132 6.94 3.77 8.11
C ALA A 132 5.46 4.00 7.80
N SER A 133 4.71 4.62 8.73
CA SER A 133 3.29 4.97 8.53
C SER A 133 3.11 6.02 7.44
N ILE A 134 3.95 7.06 7.42
CA ILE A 134 3.96 8.08 6.34
C ILE A 134 4.16 7.40 4.98
N HIS A 135 5.13 6.49 4.89
CA HIS A 135 5.41 5.76 3.65
C HIS A 135 4.23 4.89 3.21
N ASN A 136 3.71 4.05 4.11
CA ASN A 136 2.63 3.12 3.78
C ASN A 136 1.34 3.86 3.38
N LEU A 137 0.97 4.92 4.09
CA LEU A 137 -0.19 5.74 3.73
C LEU A 137 -0.01 6.40 2.37
N HIS A 138 1.17 6.98 2.11
CA HIS A 138 1.47 7.57 0.81
C HIS A 138 1.39 6.53 -0.31
N TYR A 139 1.94 5.33 -0.10
CA TYR A 139 1.88 4.24 -1.07
C TYR A 139 0.43 3.86 -1.40
N TYR A 140 -0.43 3.69 -0.39
CA TYR A 140 -1.84 3.33 -0.61
C TYR A 140 -2.61 4.44 -1.33
N LEU A 141 -2.41 5.69 -0.95
CA LEU A 141 -3.07 6.83 -1.61
C LEU A 141 -2.62 6.99 -3.06
N ASN A 142 -1.32 6.81 -3.33
CA ASN A 142 -0.79 6.81 -4.69
C ASN A 142 -1.34 5.64 -5.53
N LEU A 143 -1.39 4.44 -4.96
CA LEU A 143 -1.96 3.28 -5.64
C LEU A 143 -3.41 3.55 -6.06
N MET A 144 -4.22 4.11 -5.16
CA MET A 144 -5.60 4.46 -5.47
C MET A 144 -5.69 5.58 -6.53
N GLN A 145 -4.73 6.51 -6.55
CA GLN A 145 -4.68 7.54 -7.59
C GLN A 145 -4.30 6.92 -8.94
N GLU A 146 -3.27 6.09 -9.00
CA GLU A 146 -2.86 5.38 -10.24
C GLU A 146 -4.01 4.51 -10.79
N ILE A 147 -4.81 3.89 -9.92
CA ILE A 147 -6.01 3.13 -10.29
C ILE A 147 -7.04 4.06 -10.95
N ARG A 148 -7.36 5.21 -10.35
CA ARG A 148 -8.31 6.19 -10.93
C ARG A 148 -7.84 6.68 -12.29
N ASP A 149 -6.57 7.08 -12.39
CA ASP A 149 -5.98 7.54 -13.64
C ASP A 149 -6.06 6.48 -14.75
N ALA A 150 -5.86 5.19 -14.38
CA ALA A 150 -5.96 4.07 -15.30
C ALA A 150 -7.41 3.78 -15.75
N LEU A 151 -8.38 3.95 -14.85
CA LEU A 151 -9.81 3.82 -15.15
C LEU A 151 -10.26 4.96 -16.09
N ASP A 152 -9.90 6.21 -15.79
CA ASP A 152 -10.24 7.38 -16.60
C ASP A 152 -9.64 7.28 -18.02
N ALA A 153 -8.45 6.68 -18.13
CA ALA A 153 -7.79 6.43 -19.42
C ALA A 153 -8.30 5.16 -20.14
N GLY A 154 -9.23 4.39 -19.56
CA GLY A 154 -9.71 3.11 -20.12
C GLY A 154 -8.64 2.01 -20.18
N ARG A 155 -7.57 2.08 -19.37
CA ARG A 155 -6.42 1.17 -19.38
C ARG A 155 -6.21 0.41 -18.07
N PHE A 156 -7.27 0.22 -17.31
CA PHE A 156 -7.16 -0.47 -16.01
C PHE A 156 -6.61 -1.90 -16.14
N GLY A 157 -6.95 -2.64 -17.19
CA GLY A 157 -6.43 -4.00 -17.41
C GLY A 157 -4.90 -4.03 -17.58
N GLU A 158 -4.33 -3.07 -18.31
CA GLU A 158 -2.88 -2.92 -18.48
C GLU A 158 -2.20 -2.55 -17.17
N PHE A 159 -2.83 -1.64 -16.41
CA PHE A 159 -2.37 -1.25 -15.09
C PHE A 159 -2.32 -2.45 -14.13
N ALA A 160 -3.40 -3.22 -14.04
CA ALA A 160 -3.49 -4.39 -13.15
C ALA A 160 -2.45 -5.47 -13.50
N ALA A 161 -2.22 -5.72 -14.79
CA ALA A 161 -1.19 -6.66 -15.25
C ALA A 161 0.22 -6.18 -14.87
N ARG A 162 0.54 -4.90 -15.10
CA ARG A 162 1.81 -4.30 -14.71
C ARG A 162 2.00 -4.33 -13.19
N PHE A 163 0.98 -3.92 -12.42
CA PHE A 163 1.00 -3.97 -10.96
C PHE A 163 1.36 -5.36 -10.45
N LYS A 164 0.70 -6.41 -10.95
CA LYS A 164 0.99 -7.80 -10.58
C LYS A 164 2.43 -8.18 -10.90
N THR A 165 2.93 -7.82 -12.08
CA THR A 165 4.31 -8.09 -12.51
C THR A 165 5.32 -7.38 -11.60
N ASP A 166 5.09 -6.10 -11.30
CA ASP A 166 5.96 -5.31 -10.43
C ASP A 166 6.02 -5.92 -9.01
N ARG A 167 4.87 -6.28 -8.43
CA ARG A 167 4.80 -6.90 -7.09
C ARG A 167 5.50 -8.25 -7.00
N LEU A 168 5.58 -9.02 -8.08
CA LEU A 168 6.27 -10.31 -8.13
C LEU A 168 7.79 -10.18 -8.24
N ARG A 169 8.34 -9.01 -8.57
CA ARG A 169 9.80 -8.81 -8.66
C ARG A 169 10.51 -8.98 -7.32
N GLY A 170 9.83 -8.64 -6.23
CA GLY A 170 10.42 -8.58 -4.90
C GLY A 170 11.32 -7.36 -4.67
N VAL A 171 11.69 -7.13 -3.42
CA VAL A 171 12.52 -6.00 -2.94
C VAL A 171 13.90 -6.49 -2.53
#